data_db6301eaee25908f310f0ba591c6b9e9
#
_entry.id   db6301eaee25908f310f0ba591c6b9e9
#
_cell.length_a   1.000
_cell.length_b   1.000
_cell.length_c   1.000
_cell.angle_alpha   90.00
_cell.angle_beta   90.00
_cell.angle_gamma   90.00
#
_symmetry.space_group_name_H-M   'P 1'
#
loop_
_entity.id
_entity.type
_entity.pdbx_description
1 polymer ?
#
loop_
_entity_poly.entity_id
_entity_poly.type
_entity_poly.pdbx_seq_one_letter_code
_entity_poly.pdbx_strand_id
1 'polypeptide(L)'
;MRQLFNKSGMIIVFYSAVLTLCTILLSLFFNIGSSDITDRFSDDAVLLEITQDNYSDNALSYSDIADILAKNKARGAMLINASGKGYALFNYSDSDLSYALMNSDDIKSDTPKAVVSTQKLTQTMDIGGKQTINLFSSDHEVIGTDIYCGANSLNAYTTNFAGIAKSTVIFQNITLIADCGEGTAYIANNIRNDIEAERDTINCSVNAQSDVKTAAGGTKGLSAVTVVIVALTGICLILSSGVFMSAWLDSKQSEMVARRICGADSDDIRKLIFLYAVIADAVGMTVGFLLTFIISLIPQVTFYLGSIRLSYGLLIAVILTAVNIVTAYRQSVKYSGKMINSLRRE
;
A
#
# COMPACT_ATOMS: atom_id res chain seq x y z
N MET A 1 41.15 13.80 15.65
CA MET A 1 40.14 12.73 15.74
C MET A 1 38.69 13.24 15.83
N ARG A 2 38.34 14.16 16.74
CA ARG A 2 36.95 14.65 16.93
C ARG A 2 36.31 15.28 15.68
N GLN A 3 37.05 16.04 14.86
CA GLN A 3 36.56 16.64 13.61
C GLN A 3 36.41 15.59 12.46
N LEU A 4 37.18 14.54 12.46
CA LEU A 4 37.08 13.42 11.50
C LEU A 4 35.84 12.58 11.76
N PHE A 5 35.51 12.34 13.04
CA PHE A 5 34.30 11.64 13.45
C PHE A 5 33.02 12.43 13.10
N ASN A 6 33.02 13.75 13.26
CA ASN A 6 31.86 14.59 12.93
C ASN A 6 31.53 14.54 11.43
N LYS A 7 32.52 14.56 10.53
CA LYS A 7 32.28 14.51 9.08
C LYS A 7 31.88 13.11 8.58
N SER A 8 32.42 12.05 9.19
CA SER A 8 32.03 10.67 8.83
C SER A 8 30.69 10.29 9.45
N GLY A 9 30.34 10.80 10.63
CA GLY A 9 29.04 10.59 11.23
C GLY A 9 27.89 11.16 10.40
N MET A 10 28.12 12.30 9.76
CA MET A 10 27.11 12.96 8.94
C MET A 10 26.68 12.12 7.71
N ILE A 11 27.62 11.44 7.06
CA ILE A 11 27.30 10.58 5.91
C ILE A 11 26.55 9.30 6.34
N ILE A 12 26.91 8.73 7.49
CA ILE A 12 26.22 7.58 8.06
C ILE A 12 24.77 7.93 8.39
N VAL A 13 24.54 9.08 9.06
CA VAL A 13 23.19 9.57 9.36
C VAL A 13 22.40 9.81 8.07
N PHE A 14 23.02 10.39 7.06
CA PHE A 14 22.35 10.65 5.79
C PHE A 14 21.91 9.34 5.11
N TYR A 15 22.81 8.35 4.98
CA TYR A 15 22.47 7.07 4.35
C TYR A 15 21.42 6.28 5.13
N SER A 16 21.52 6.28 6.45
CA SER A 16 20.50 5.64 7.28
C SER A 16 19.13 6.29 7.10
N ALA A 17 19.07 7.62 7.02
CA ALA A 17 17.83 8.34 6.78
C ALA A 17 17.26 8.06 5.38
N VAL A 18 18.09 8.07 4.33
CA VAL A 18 17.66 7.78 2.97
C VAL A 18 17.12 6.36 2.84
N LEU A 19 17.84 5.36 3.38
CA LEU A 19 17.38 3.98 3.36
C LEU A 19 16.04 3.83 4.08
N THR A 20 15.92 4.37 5.28
CA THR A 20 14.71 4.30 6.10
C THR A 20 13.53 4.95 5.38
N LEU A 21 13.70 6.18 4.89
CA LEU A 21 12.64 6.92 4.19
C LEU A 21 12.20 6.21 2.90
N CYS A 22 13.16 5.76 2.06
CA CYS A 22 12.82 5.04 0.84
C CYS A 22 12.11 3.71 1.13
N THR A 23 12.51 2.99 2.18
CA THR A 23 11.85 1.73 2.59
C THR A 23 10.41 1.98 3.04
N ILE A 24 10.19 3.02 3.85
CA ILE A 24 8.85 3.42 4.31
C ILE A 24 7.99 3.84 3.12
N LEU A 25 8.50 4.71 2.23
CA LEU A 25 7.77 5.18 1.06
C LEU A 25 7.37 4.03 0.13
N LEU A 26 8.30 3.10 -0.11
CA LEU A 26 8.02 1.94 -0.96
C LEU A 26 7.01 0.99 -0.31
N SER A 27 7.13 0.75 1.00
CA SER A 27 6.17 -0.06 1.75
C SER A 27 4.77 0.57 1.73
N LEU A 28 4.69 1.87 1.95
CA LEU A 28 3.43 2.62 1.88
C LEU A 28 2.81 2.54 0.48
N PHE A 29 3.62 2.70 -0.57
CA PHE A 29 3.16 2.59 -1.95
C PHE A 29 2.54 1.22 -2.25
N PHE A 30 3.22 0.14 -1.87
CA PHE A 30 2.71 -1.22 -2.09
C PHE A 30 1.53 -1.56 -1.18
N ASN A 31 1.48 -1.03 0.05
CA ASN A 31 0.32 -1.22 0.92
C ASN A 31 -0.93 -0.55 0.36
N ILE A 32 -0.81 0.68 -0.17
CA ILE A 32 -1.92 1.37 -0.84
C ILE A 32 -2.40 0.58 -2.07
N GLY A 33 -1.47 0.08 -2.89
CA GLY A 33 -1.82 -0.69 -4.09
C GLY A 33 -2.40 -2.08 -3.79
N SER A 34 -2.03 -2.69 -2.65
CA SER A 34 -2.50 -4.03 -2.28
C SER A 34 -3.85 -4.04 -1.53
N SER A 35 -4.32 -2.89 -1.08
CA SER A 35 -5.59 -2.75 -0.38
C SER A 35 -6.79 -2.58 -1.31
N ASP A 36 -6.57 -2.45 -2.63
CA ASP A 36 -7.66 -2.37 -3.59
C ASP A 36 -8.32 -3.74 -3.77
N ILE A 37 -9.54 -3.85 -3.24
CA ILE A 37 -10.33 -5.09 -3.30
C ILE A 37 -10.66 -5.49 -4.74
N THR A 38 -10.72 -4.51 -5.64
CA THR A 38 -11.11 -4.72 -7.04
C THR A 38 -10.07 -5.46 -7.86
N ASP A 39 -8.80 -5.37 -7.47
CA ASP A 39 -7.73 -6.15 -8.10
C ASP A 39 -7.76 -7.64 -7.73
N ARG A 40 -8.65 -8.02 -6.80
CA ARG A 40 -8.83 -9.40 -6.34
C ARG A 40 -9.94 -10.15 -7.07
N PHE A 41 -10.79 -9.44 -7.81
CA PHE A 41 -11.80 -10.09 -8.62
C PHE A 41 -11.22 -10.72 -9.88
N SER A 42 -11.79 -11.88 -10.25
CA SER A 42 -11.39 -12.60 -11.47
C SER A 42 -11.74 -11.80 -12.74
N ASP A 43 -11.20 -12.26 -13.86
CA ASP A 43 -11.51 -11.66 -15.14
C ASP A 43 -12.97 -11.91 -15.59
N ASP A 44 -13.66 -12.87 -14.97
CA ASP A 44 -15.07 -13.18 -15.22
C ASP A 44 -16.04 -12.40 -14.33
N ALA A 45 -15.54 -11.54 -13.46
CA ALA A 45 -16.39 -10.74 -12.58
C ALA A 45 -17.31 -9.79 -13.37
N VAL A 46 -18.56 -9.67 -12.90
CA VAL A 46 -19.59 -8.87 -13.55
C VAL A 46 -20.12 -7.83 -12.58
N LEU A 47 -20.38 -6.63 -13.08
CA LEU A 47 -20.95 -5.51 -12.34
C LEU A 47 -22.47 -5.45 -12.54
N LEU A 48 -23.23 -5.44 -11.44
CA LEU A 48 -24.67 -5.15 -11.44
C LEU A 48 -24.90 -3.81 -10.72
N GLU A 49 -25.53 -2.89 -11.38
CA GLU A 49 -25.98 -1.63 -10.81
C GLU A 49 -27.49 -1.66 -10.58
N ILE A 50 -27.91 -1.51 -9.34
CA ILE A 50 -29.31 -1.56 -8.93
C ILE A 50 -29.71 -0.17 -8.46
N THR A 51 -30.72 0.38 -9.12
CA THR A 51 -31.30 1.70 -8.80
C THR A 51 -32.77 1.56 -8.55
N GLN A 52 -33.24 2.14 -7.46
CA GLN A 52 -34.67 2.14 -7.10
C GLN A 52 -35.13 3.49 -6.51
N ASP A 53 -36.41 3.74 -6.55
CA ASP A 53 -37.02 4.88 -5.88
C ASP A 53 -37.32 4.54 -4.41
N ASN A 54 -36.73 5.30 -3.48
CA ASN A 54 -36.90 5.12 -2.04
C ASN A 54 -38.31 5.44 -1.54
N TYR A 55 -39.15 6.11 -2.33
CA TYR A 55 -40.52 6.47 -1.98
C TYR A 55 -41.56 5.44 -2.42
N SER A 56 -41.13 4.38 -3.07
CA SER A 56 -42.00 3.27 -3.45
C SER A 56 -42.32 2.40 -2.22
N ASP A 57 -43.60 2.13 -1.98
CA ASP A 57 -44.05 1.17 -0.94
C ASP A 57 -43.44 -0.23 -1.13
N ASN A 58 -42.86 -0.46 -2.27
CA ASN A 58 -42.24 -1.70 -2.71
C ASN A 58 -40.72 -1.64 -2.85
N ALA A 59 -40.00 -0.70 -2.23
CA ALA A 59 -38.56 -0.64 -2.30
C ALA A 59 -37.89 -1.84 -1.62
N LEU A 60 -36.81 -2.37 -2.24
CA LEU A 60 -35.99 -3.45 -1.67
C LEU A 60 -35.13 -2.94 -0.51
N SER A 61 -35.08 -3.74 0.53
CA SER A 61 -34.13 -3.54 1.63
C SER A 61 -32.82 -4.29 1.36
N TYR A 62 -31.82 -4.04 2.20
CA TYR A 62 -30.56 -4.80 2.13
C TYR A 62 -30.77 -6.30 2.43
N SER A 63 -31.75 -6.68 3.30
CA SER A 63 -32.08 -8.07 3.57
C SER A 63 -32.65 -8.78 2.34
N ASP A 64 -33.50 -8.11 1.56
CA ASP A 64 -34.06 -8.70 0.34
C ASP A 64 -32.95 -9.02 -0.68
N ILE A 65 -31.96 -8.14 -0.83
CA ILE A 65 -30.80 -8.41 -1.67
C ILE A 65 -29.98 -9.59 -1.14
N ALA A 66 -29.82 -9.69 0.20
CA ALA A 66 -29.10 -10.82 0.78
C ALA A 66 -29.81 -12.16 0.48
N ASP A 67 -31.12 -12.19 0.54
CA ASP A 67 -31.92 -13.39 0.22
C ASP A 67 -31.80 -13.78 -1.26
N ILE A 68 -31.84 -12.80 -2.17
CA ILE A 68 -31.64 -13.02 -3.60
C ILE A 68 -30.22 -13.59 -3.90
N LEU A 69 -29.20 -13.01 -3.24
CA LEU A 69 -27.81 -13.46 -3.41
C LEU A 69 -27.61 -14.88 -2.85
N ALA A 70 -28.23 -15.19 -1.70
CA ALA A 70 -28.17 -16.52 -1.11
C ALA A 70 -28.90 -17.57 -1.98
N LYS A 71 -30.10 -17.25 -2.50
CA LYS A 71 -30.86 -18.10 -3.43
C LYS A 71 -30.04 -18.47 -4.66
N ASN A 72 -29.30 -17.53 -5.21
CA ASN A 72 -28.46 -17.72 -6.38
C ASN A 72 -27.06 -18.27 -6.06
N LYS A 73 -26.76 -18.59 -4.81
CA LYS A 73 -25.45 -19.03 -4.32
C LYS A 73 -24.31 -18.09 -4.78
N ALA A 74 -24.58 -16.81 -4.74
CA ALA A 74 -23.66 -15.80 -5.23
C ALA A 74 -22.47 -15.58 -4.27
N ARG A 75 -21.35 -15.20 -4.83
CA ARG A 75 -20.20 -14.66 -4.08
C ARG A 75 -19.71 -13.38 -4.74
N GLY A 76 -19.13 -12.49 -3.97
CA GLY A 76 -18.63 -11.22 -4.48
C GLY A 76 -18.64 -10.12 -3.43
N ALA A 77 -18.80 -8.89 -3.87
CA ALA A 77 -18.86 -7.72 -3.02
C ALA A 77 -20.00 -6.77 -3.41
N MET A 78 -20.59 -6.13 -2.43
CA MET A 78 -21.48 -4.99 -2.62
C MET A 78 -20.72 -3.71 -2.28
N LEU A 79 -20.67 -2.78 -3.22
CA LEU A 79 -20.11 -1.45 -3.01
C LEU A 79 -21.18 -0.54 -2.43
N ILE A 80 -20.91 0.08 -1.29
CA ILE A 80 -21.81 0.96 -0.59
C ILE A 80 -21.27 2.39 -0.63
N ASN A 81 -22.06 3.30 -1.19
CA ASN A 81 -21.70 4.70 -1.37
C ASN A 81 -22.27 5.63 -0.29
N ALA A 82 -23.09 5.13 0.68
CA ALA A 82 -23.72 5.97 1.67
C ALA A 82 -22.71 6.45 2.74
N SER A 83 -22.56 7.75 2.91
CA SER A 83 -21.79 8.47 3.97
C SER A 83 -20.38 7.97 4.30
N GLY A 84 -19.82 7.10 3.52
CA GLY A 84 -18.48 6.52 3.62
C GLY A 84 -18.39 5.36 2.64
N LYS A 85 -17.32 5.30 1.85
CA LYS A 85 -17.11 4.21 0.90
C LYS A 85 -16.85 2.92 1.68
N GLY A 86 -17.65 1.89 1.44
CA GLY A 86 -17.52 0.60 2.08
C GLY A 86 -17.81 -0.55 1.14
N TYR A 87 -17.28 -1.72 1.48
CA TYR A 87 -17.59 -2.98 0.82
C TYR A 87 -18.25 -3.91 1.81
N ALA A 88 -19.31 -4.59 1.36
CA ALA A 88 -19.85 -5.74 2.03
C ALA A 88 -19.56 -7.00 1.22
N LEU A 89 -18.85 -7.94 1.82
CA LEU A 89 -18.42 -9.17 1.18
C LEU A 89 -19.45 -10.27 1.43
N PHE A 90 -19.90 -10.95 0.37
CA PHE A 90 -20.81 -12.07 0.47
C PHE A 90 -20.22 -13.33 -0.18
N ASN A 91 -20.45 -14.47 0.46
CA ASN A 91 -19.97 -15.75 -0.03
C ASN A 91 -20.95 -16.86 0.38
N TYR A 92 -22.00 -17.04 -0.40
CA TYR A 92 -23.02 -18.09 -0.22
C TYR A 92 -22.69 -19.36 -1.00
N SER A 93 -21.63 -19.36 -1.83
CA SER A 93 -21.21 -20.54 -2.59
C SER A 93 -20.39 -21.49 -1.71
N ASP A 94 -20.27 -22.75 -2.16
CA ASP A 94 -19.44 -23.76 -1.51
C ASP A 94 -17.92 -23.50 -1.71
N SER A 95 -17.56 -22.65 -2.67
CA SER A 95 -16.17 -22.29 -2.95
C SER A 95 -15.64 -21.22 -2.01
N ASP A 96 -14.35 -21.29 -1.70
CA ASP A 96 -13.69 -20.29 -0.85
C ASP A 96 -13.49 -18.96 -1.59
N LEU A 97 -13.85 -17.88 -0.93
CA LEU A 97 -13.56 -16.52 -1.34
C LEU A 97 -12.75 -15.85 -0.22
N SER A 98 -11.57 -15.38 -0.55
CA SER A 98 -10.68 -14.71 0.39
C SER A 98 -10.16 -13.41 -0.21
N TYR A 99 -10.25 -12.33 0.55
CA TYR A 99 -9.73 -11.02 0.19
C TYR A 99 -8.57 -10.62 1.12
N ALA A 100 -7.81 -9.62 0.71
CA ALA A 100 -6.66 -9.14 1.48
C ALA A 100 -7.03 -8.68 2.91
N LEU A 101 -8.26 -8.23 3.11
CA LEU A 101 -8.73 -7.63 4.37
C LEU A 101 -9.57 -8.57 5.22
N MET A 102 -10.15 -9.61 4.64
CA MET A 102 -11.03 -10.54 5.33
C MET A 102 -10.85 -11.95 4.76
N ASN A 103 -10.69 -12.93 5.63
CA ASN A 103 -10.56 -14.32 5.20
C ASN A 103 -11.94 -14.96 4.94
N SER A 104 -11.95 -16.14 4.31
CA SER A 104 -13.18 -16.84 3.95
C SER A 104 -14.07 -17.17 5.16
N ASP A 105 -13.47 -17.52 6.30
CA ASP A 105 -14.20 -17.87 7.51
C ASP A 105 -14.90 -16.66 8.11
N ASP A 106 -14.27 -15.49 8.07
CA ASP A 106 -14.86 -14.24 8.53
C ASP A 106 -15.96 -13.76 7.60
N ILE A 107 -15.79 -13.94 6.28
CA ILE A 107 -16.82 -13.59 5.28
C ILE A 107 -18.07 -14.46 5.46
N LYS A 108 -17.92 -15.77 5.69
CA LYS A 108 -19.00 -16.74 5.89
C LYS A 108 -19.59 -16.74 7.32
N SER A 109 -19.03 -15.95 8.24
CA SER A 109 -19.46 -15.91 9.63
C SER A 109 -20.88 -15.35 9.75
N ASP A 110 -21.73 -15.97 10.56
CA ASP A 110 -23.07 -15.49 10.91
C ASP A 110 -23.06 -14.29 11.87
N THR A 111 -21.88 -13.98 12.44
CA THR A 111 -21.71 -12.79 13.28
C THR A 111 -21.22 -11.62 12.43
N PRO A 112 -21.80 -10.40 12.62
CA PRO A 112 -21.35 -9.22 11.90
C PRO A 112 -19.90 -8.88 12.27
N LYS A 113 -19.03 -8.84 11.25
CA LYS A 113 -17.60 -8.51 11.39
C LYS A 113 -17.22 -7.40 10.43
N ALA A 114 -16.30 -6.53 10.83
CA ALA A 114 -15.82 -5.44 9.99
C ALA A 114 -14.30 -5.23 10.14
N VAL A 115 -13.68 -4.85 9.03
CA VAL A 115 -12.37 -4.19 9.00
C VAL A 115 -12.62 -2.72 8.70
N VAL A 116 -12.06 -1.82 9.48
CA VAL A 116 -12.33 -0.39 9.38
C VAL A 116 -11.06 0.39 9.07
N SER A 117 -11.22 1.53 8.39
CA SER A 117 -10.11 2.45 8.19
C SER A 117 -9.65 3.07 9.51
N THR A 118 -8.41 3.49 9.54
CA THR A 118 -7.80 4.16 10.70
C THR A 118 -8.63 5.33 11.22
N GLN A 119 -9.21 6.14 10.32
CA GLN A 119 -10.04 7.27 10.70
C GLN A 119 -11.38 6.81 11.27
N LYS A 120 -11.98 5.76 10.71
CA LYS A 120 -13.26 5.22 11.17
C LYS A 120 -13.16 4.51 12.53
N LEU A 121 -11.95 4.09 12.91
CA LEU A 121 -11.70 3.51 14.23
C LEU A 121 -12.07 4.47 15.39
N THR A 122 -12.02 5.78 15.17
CA THR A 122 -12.44 6.77 16.17
C THR A 122 -13.94 6.71 16.48
N GLN A 123 -14.72 6.04 15.63
CA GLN A 123 -16.16 5.85 15.77
C GLN A 123 -16.54 4.51 16.42
N THR A 124 -15.55 3.68 16.77
CA THR A 124 -15.78 2.39 17.43
C THR A 124 -16.07 2.57 18.91
N MET A 125 -16.82 1.65 19.47
CA MET A 125 -17.14 1.56 20.90
C MET A 125 -16.64 0.24 21.45
N ASP A 126 -16.25 0.22 22.71
CA ASP A 126 -15.92 -1.03 23.42
C ASP A 126 -17.21 -1.59 24.02
N ILE A 127 -17.63 -2.74 23.53
CA ILE A 127 -18.80 -3.48 24.08
C ILE A 127 -18.32 -4.86 24.50
N GLY A 128 -18.28 -5.09 25.80
CA GLY A 128 -17.90 -6.40 26.36
C GLY A 128 -16.44 -6.81 26.09
N GLY A 129 -15.53 -5.84 25.98
CA GLY A 129 -14.10 -6.09 25.69
C GLY A 129 -13.78 -6.29 24.20
N LYS A 130 -14.75 -6.04 23.31
CA LYS A 130 -14.59 -6.09 21.88
C LYS A 130 -14.85 -4.69 21.28
N GLN A 131 -13.99 -4.29 20.38
CA GLN A 131 -14.25 -3.08 19.59
C GLN A 131 -15.37 -3.35 18.59
N THR A 132 -16.39 -2.54 18.60
CA THR A 132 -17.57 -2.65 17.74
C THR A 132 -17.85 -1.34 17.03
N ILE A 133 -18.45 -1.45 15.85
CA ILE A 133 -18.92 -0.30 15.06
C ILE A 133 -20.35 -0.58 14.59
N ASN A 134 -21.23 0.43 14.69
CA ASN A 134 -22.57 0.32 14.16
C ASN A 134 -22.59 0.62 12.66
N LEU A 135 -22.94 -0.37 11.86
CA LEU A 135 -23.13 -0.30 10.41
C LEU A 135 -24.46 -0.96 10.06
N PHE A 136 -25.26 -0.34 9.20
CA PHE A 136 -26.57 -0.89 8.76
C PHE A 136 -27.54 -1.21 9.90
N SER A 137 -27.52 -0.41 10.98
CA SER A 137 -28.30 -0.64 12.20
C SER A 137 -27.96 -1.94 12.94
N SER A 138 -26.77 -2.48 12.72
CA SER A 138 -26.21 -3.67 13.37
C SER A 138 -24.80 -3.39 13.91
N ASP A 139 -24.49 -3.95 15.07
CA ASP A 139 -23.16 -3.82 15.67
C ASP A 139 -22.22 -4.88 15.08
N HIS A 140 -21.14 -4.42 14.46
CA HIS A 140 -20.13 -5.26 13.86
C HIS A 140 -18.87 -5.29 14.72
N GLU A 141 -18.36 -6.49 15.00
CA GLU A 141 -17.06 -6.67 15.66
C GLU A 141 -15.93 -6.21 14.73
N VAL A 142 -15.06 -5.31 15.20
CA VAL A 142 -13.90 -4.86 14.45
C VAL A 142 -12.78 -5.88 14.60
N ILE A 143 -12.51 -6.63 13.53
CA ILE A 143 -11.49 -7.70 13.49
C ILE A 143 -10.13 -7.23 12.97
N GLY A 144 -10.06 -6.03 12.42
CA GLY A 144 -8.82 -5.46 11.89
C GLY A 144 -8.96 -4.02 11.46
N THR A 145 -7.83 -3.42 11.15
CA THR A 145 -7.73 -2.03 10.66
C THR A 145 -6.82 -1.97 9.45
N ASP A 146 -7.19 -1.11 8.49
CA ASP A 146 -6.39 -0.80 7.31
C ASP A 146 -6.50 0.70 7.01
N ILE A 147 -5.51 1.27 6.30
CA ILE A 147 -5.51 2.71 6.01
C ILE A 147 -6.74 3.11 5.19
N TYR A 148 -7.06 2.32 4.17
CA TYR A 148 -8.11 2.62 3.19
C TYR A 148 -9.25 1.61 3.17
N CYS A 149 -9.10 0.52 3.90
CA CYS A 149 -10.09 -0.54 4.02
C CYS A 149 -10.64 -1.03 2.65
N GLY A 150 -9.77 -1.12 1.64
CA GLY A 150 -10.11 -1.57 0.28
C GLY A 150 -10.86 -0.56 -0.58
N ALA A 151 -11.38 0.53 -0.03
CA ALA A 151 -12.23 1.49 -0.73
C ALA A 151 -11.52 2.83 -1.05
N ASN A 152 -10.21 2.92 -0.87
CA ASN A 152 -9.40 4.12 -1.08
C ASN A 152 -9.99 5.40 -0.45
N SER A 153 -10.58 5.25 0.71
CA SER A 153 -11.19 6.33 1.46
C SER A 153 -10.75 6.28 2.92
N LEU A 154 -10.37 7.43 3.47
CA LEU A 154 -9.98 7.53 4.88
C LEU A 154 -11.10 7.15 5.85
N ASN A 155 -12.35 7.15 5.40
CA ASN A 155 -13.54 6.80 6.21
C ASN A 155 -14.20 5.52 5.68
N ALA A 156 -13.40 4.56 5.21
CA ALA A 156 -13.88 3.34 4.60
C ALA A 156 -14.04 2.19 5.61
N TYR A 157 -14.75 1.17 5.17
CA TYR A 157 -14.91 -0.09 5.89
C TYR A 157 -15.12 -1.25 4.91
N THR A 158 -14.76 -2.46 5.35
CA THR A 158 -15.12 -3.71 4.69
C THR A 158 -15.81 -4.60 5.72
N THR A 159 -16.99 -5.10 5.42
CA THR A 159 -17.78 -5.92 6.33
C THR A 159 -18.22 -7.23 5.65
N ASN A 160 -18.53 -8.25 6.45
CA ASN A 160 -19.24 -9.42 5.94
C ASN A 160 -20.75 -9.12 5.80
N PHE A 161 -21.47 -10.03 5.18
CA PHE A 161 -22.91 -9.83 4.88
C PHE A 161 -23.84 -10.11 6.06
N ALA A 162 -23.34 -10.63 7.18
CA ALA A 162 -24.17 -11.05 8.33
C ALA A 162 -24.98 -9.91 8.96
N GLY A 163 -24.43 -8.69 9.01
CA GLY A 163 -25.14 -7.51 9.48
C GLY A 163 -26.14 -6.98 8.45
N ILE A 164 -25.79 -7.06 7.19
CA ILE A 164 -26.61 -6.60 6.05
C ILE A 164 -27.83 -7.49 5.85
N ALA A 165 -27.67 -8.80 5.98
CA ALA A 165 -28.74 -9.78 5.84
C ALA A 165 -29.92 -9.57 6.84
N LYS A 166 -29.68 -8.82 7.90
CA LYS A 166 -30.70 -8.48 8.91
C LYS A 166 -31.19 -7.04 8.81
N SER A 167 -30.67 -6.26 7.88
CA SER A 167 -30.97 -4.84 7.76
C SER A 167 -32.19 -4.59 6.92
N THR A 168 -33.20 -3.94 7.53
CA THR A 168 -34.40 -3.47 6.85
C THR A 168 -34.24 -2.07 6.22
N VAL A 169 -33.00 -1.57 6.17
CA VAL A 169 -32.72 -0.27 5.56
C VAL A 169 -32.90 -0.36 4.04
N ILE A 170 -33.63 0.60 3.49
CA ILE A 170 -33.84 0.74 2.04
C ILE A 170 -32.68 1.53 1.46
N PHE A 171 -32.21 1.11 0.31
CA PHE A 171 -31.14 1.80 -0.43
C PHE A 171 -31.69 2.49 -1.68
N GLN A 172 -30.98 3.50 -2.17
CA GLN A 172 -31.31 4.16 -3.45
C GLN A 172 -30.55 3.53 -4.62
N ASN A 173 -29.25 3.40 -4.44
CA ASN A 173 -28.35 2.85 -5.43
C ASN A 173 -27.36 1.92 -4.74
N ILE A 174 -27.19 0.73 -5.28
CA ILE A 174 -26.10 -0.18 -4.89
C ILE A 174 -25.42 -0.73 -6.14
N THR A 175 -24.16 -1.06 -5.98
CA THR A 175 -23.37 -1.71 -7.01
C THR A 175 -22.91 -3.05 -6.46
N LEU A 176 -23.28 -4.14 -7.13
CA LEU A 176 -22.84 -5.49 -6.81
C LEU A 176 -21.74 -5.92 -7.78
N ILE A 177 -20.69 -6.52 -7.27
CA ILE A 177 -19.66 -7.19 -8.06
C ILE A 177 -19.84 -8.68 -7.78
N ALA A 178 -20.34 -9.42 -8.75
CA ALA A 178 -20.43 -10.87 -8.69
C ALA A 178 -19.16 -11.49 -9.28
N ASP A 179 -18.55 -12.41 -8.54
CA ASP A 179 -17.36 -13.14 -8.97
C ASP A 179 -17.50 -14.61 -8.55
N CYS A 180 -18.25 -15.37 -9.31
CA CYS A 180 -18.57 -16.76 -9.01
C CYS A 180 -17.69 -17.76 -9.81
N GLY A 181 -16.66 -17.27 -10.51
CA GLY A 181 -15.85 -18.07 -11.43
C GLY A 181 -16.59 -18.36 -12.74
N GLU A 182 -16.34 -19.54 -13.34
CA GLU A 182 -17.03 -19.94 -14.55
C GLU A 182 -18.55 -19.93 -14.34
N GLY A 183 -19.28 -19.20 -15.17
CA GLY A 183 -20.74 -19.03 -15.05
C GLY A 183 -21.20 -17.77 -14.30
N THR A 184 -20.29 -16.87 -13.92
CA THR A 184 -20.65 -15.60 -13.25
C THR A 184 -21.73 -14.82 -14.01
N ALA A 185 -21.63 -14.73 -15.35
CA ALA A 185 -22.62 -14.03 -16.17
C ALA A 185 -24.01 -14.67 -16.09
N TYR A 186 -24.11 -15.98 -15.96
CA TYR A 186 -25.37 -16.69 -15.77
C TYR A 186 -25.99 -16.36 -14.40
N ILE A 187 -25.19 -16.41 -13.35
CA ILE A 187 -25.63 -16.07 -11.98
C ILE A 187 -26.05 -14.60 -11.91
N ALA A 188 -25.28 -13.68 -12.51
CA ALA A 188 -25.63 -12.27 -12.57
C ALA A 188 -26.97 -12.01 -13.27
N ASN A 189 -27.23 -12.70 -14.39
CA ASN A 189 -28.52 -12.62 -15.08
C ASN A 189 -29.66 -13.19 -14.24
N ASN A 190 -29.45 -14.27 -13.50
CA ASN A 190 -30.47 -14.81 -12.59
C ASN A 190 -30.76 -13.81 -11.45
N ILE A 191 -29.74 -13.21 -10.84
CA ILE A 191 -29.90 -12.16 -9.83
C ILE A 191 -30.71 -11.00 -10.41
N ARG A 192 -30.37 -10.52 -11.60
CA ARG A 192 -31.14 -9.46 -12.27
C ARG A 192 -32.60 -9.85 -12.45
N ASN A 193 -32.86 -11.04 -12.98
CA ASN A 193 -34.22 -11.51 -13.23
C ASN A 193 -35.04 -11.67 -11.92
N ASP A 194 -34.40 -12.14 -10.84
CA ASP A 194 -35.03 -12.23 -9.52
C ASP A 194 -35.37 -10.84 -8.97
N ILE A 195 -34.48 -9.85 -9.13
CA ILE A 195 -34.71 -8.46 -8.72
C ILE A 195 -35.87 -7.83 -9.51
N GLU A 196 -35.85 -7.96 -10.85
CA GLU A 196 -36.85 -7.39 -11.75
C GLU A 196 -38.23 -8.11 -11.61
N ALA A 197 -38.24 -9.41 -11.31
CA ALA A 197 -39.46 -10.17 -11.11
C ALA A 197 -40.18 -9.80 -9.81
N GLU A 198 -39.49 -9.37 -8.79
CA GLU A 198 -40.13 -8.96 -7.56
C GLU A 198 -40.83 -7.60 -7.70
N ARG A 199 -40.33 -6.70 -8.62
CA ARG A 199 -40.86 -5.30 -8.65
C ARG A 199 -40.56 -4.55 -9.96
N ASP A 200 -41.62 -4.07 -10.61
CA ASP A 200 -41.57 -3.33 -11.89
C ASP A 200 -40.87 -1.96 -11.83
N THR A 201 -40.55 -1.45 -10.66
CA THR A 201 -39.97 -0.10 -10.45
C THR A 201 -38.47 -0.10 -10.24
N ILE A 202 -37.80 -1.27 -10.29
CA ILE A 202 -36.40 -1.41 -10.04
C ILE A 202 -35.68 -1.59 -11.39
N ASN A 203 -34.65 -0.78 -11.58
CA ASN A 203 -33.76 -0.92 -12.75
C ASN A 203 -32.48 -1.63 -12.33
N CYS A 204 -32.22 -2.80 -12.92
CA CYS A 204 -31.01 -3.56 -12.70
C CYS A 204 -30.24 -3.68 -14.03
N SER A 205 -29.13 -2.99 -14.16
CA SER A 205 -28.24 -3.11 -15.32
C SER A 205 -27.08 -4.06 -15.02
N VAL A 206 -26.77 -4.92 -16.00
CA VAL A 206 -25.64 -5.84 -15.95
C VAL A 206 -24.56 -5.34 -16.91
N ASN A 207 -23.43 -4.94 -16.38
CA ASN A 207 -22.32 -4.36 -17.12
C ASN A 207 -21.12 -5.30 -17.15
N ALA A 208 -20.39 -5.29 -18.27
CA ALA A 208 -19.20 -6.14 -18.43
C ALA A 208 -18.02 -5.67 -17.58
N GLN A 209 -17.06 -6.53 -17.43
CA GLN A 209 -15.84 -6.40 -16.62
C GLN A 209 -15.06 -5.08 -16.74
N SER A 210 -15.05 -4.42 -17.91
CA SER A 210 -14.38 -3.12 -18.09
C SER A 210 -14.90 -2.08 -17.09
N ASP A 211 -16.14 -2.21 -16.66
CA ASP A 211 -16.84 -1.27 -15.80
C ASP A 211 -16.60 -1.58 -14.32
N VAL A 212 -16.33 -2.86 -13.96
CA VAL A 212 -15.91 -3.25 -12.59
C VAL A 212 -14.64 -2.50 -12.19
N LYS A 213 -13.63 -2.48 -13.06
CA LYS A 213 -12.38 -1.75 -12.83
C LYS A 213 -12.57 -0.22 -12.83
N THR A 214 -13.61 0.27 -13.50
CA THR A 214 -13.91 1.71 -13.60
C THR A 214 -14.82 2.19 -12.48
N ALA A 215 -15.84 1.44 -12.11
CA ALA A 215 -16.76 1.80 -11.02
C ALA A 215 -16.06 1.82 -9.65
N ALA A 216 -15.16 0.85 -9.44
CA ALA A 216 -14.31 0.81 -8.25
C ALA A 216 -13.07 1.71 -8.37
N GLY A 217 -12.70 2.05 -9.61
CA GLY A 217 -11.46 2.77 -9.97
C GLY A 217 -11.55 4.28 -9.95
N GLY A 218 -12.50 4.90 -9.26
CA GLY A 218 -12.49 6.36 -9.02
C GLY A 218 -11.19 6.90 -8.41
N THR A 219 -10.23 6.03 -8.13
CA THR A 219 -8.94 6.31 -7.51
C THR A 219 -7.73 6.09 -8.41
N LYS A 220 -7.90 5.53 -9.63
CA LYS A 220 -6.75 5.33 -10.55
C LYS A 220 -6.00 6.64 -10.84
N GLY A 221 -6.70 7.79 -10.87
CA GLY A 221 -6.06 9.09 -11.05
C GLY A 221 -5.20 9.51 -9.84
N LEU A 222 -5.67 9.26 -8.63
CA LEU A 222 -4.92 9.56 -7.41
C LEU A 222 -3.74 8.60 -7.25
N SER A 223 -3.93 7.32 -7.55
CA SER A 223 -2.85 6.33 -7.49
C SER A 223 -1.73 6.64 -8.48
N ALA A 224 -2.04 7.05 -9.72
CA ALA A 224 -1.03 7.42 -10.71
C ALA A 224 -0.20 8.63 -10.28
N VAL A 225 -0.84 9.68 -9.75
CA VAL A 225 -0.14 10.85 -9.22
C VAL A 225 0.71 10.49 -8.01
N THR A 226 0.20 9.68 -7.10
CA THR A 226 0.95 9.21 -5.92
C THR A 226 2.15 8.38 -6.34
N VAL A 227 2.01 7.47 -7.32
CA VAL A 227 3.10 6.70 -7.93
C VAL A 227 4.19 7.62 -8.44
N VAL A 228 3.82 8.62 -9.23
CA VAL A 228 4.79 9.58 -9.80
C VAL A 228 5.51 10.35 -8.70
N ILE A 229 4.79 10.85 -7.68
CA ILE A 229 5.41 11.59 -6.57
C ILE A 229 6.37 10.71 -5.78
N VAL A 230 5.98 9.49 -5.42
CA VAL A 230 6.83 8.54 -4.67
C VAL A 230 8.06 8.16 -5.49
N ALA A 231 7.88 7.86 -6.79
CA ALA A 231 8.98 7.54 -7.69
C ALA A 231 9.97 8.71 -7.82
N LEU A 232 9.48 9.93 -8.07
CA LEU A 232 10.31 11.13 -8.16
C LEU A 232 11.05 11.40 -6.84
N THR A 233 10.37 11.28 -5.71
CA THR A 233 10.99 11.46 -4.39
C THR A 233 12.09 10.42 -4.16
N GLY A 234 11.83 9.16 -4.46
CA GLY A 234 12.83 8.08 -4.36
C GLY A 234 14.04 8.32 -5.26
N ILE A 235 13.83 8.70 -6.52
CA ILE A 235 14.92 9.03 -7.46
C ILE A 235 15.74 10.21 -6.94
N CYS A 236 15.09 11.27 -6.47
CA CYS A 236 15.78 12.45 -5.91
C CYS A 236 16.65 12.07 -4.69
N LEU A 237 16.13 11.23 -3.78
CA LEU A 237 16.88 10.76 -2.62
C LEU A 237 18.09 9.93 -3.03
N ILE A 238 17.94 9.01 -3.99
CA ILE A 238 19.02 8.17 -4.50
C ILE A 238 20.09 9.02 -5.19
N LEU A 239 19.71 9.97 -6.05
CA LEU A 239 20.67 10.87 -6.69
C LEU A 239 21.39 11.76 -5.68
N SER A 240 20.68 12.25 -4.68
CA SER A 240 21.26 13.04 -3.59
C SER A 240 22.31 12.24 -2.81
N SER A 241 22.13 10.90 -2.68
CA SER A 241 23.12 10.06 -2.01
C SER A 241 24.48 10.06 -2.73
N GLY A 242 24.47 10.01 -4.05
CA GLY A 242 25.70 10.11 -4.87
C GLY A 242 26.38 11.47 -4.74
N VAL A 243 25.61 12.56 -4.74
CA VAL A 243 26.15 13.92 -4.53
C VAL A 243 26.76 14.05 -3.13
N PHE A 244 26.10 13.52 -2.12
CA PHE A 244 26.59 13.56 -0.74
C PHE A 244 27.87 12.73 -0.55
N MET A 245 27.94 11.53 -1.16
CA MET A 245 29.15 10.72 -1.21
C MET A 245 30.31 11.49 -1.88
N SER A 246 30.04 12.15 -2.99
CA SER A 246 31.02 12.95 -3.71
C SER A 246 31.58 14.07 -2.84
N ALA A 247 30.69 14.86 -2.22
CA ALA A 247 31.08 15.95 -1.33
C ALA A 247 31.89 15.48 -0.11
N TRP A 248 31.51 14.32 0.45
CA TRP A 248 32.23 13.73 1.57
C TRP A 248 33.63 13.26 1.17
N LEU A 249 33.79 12.59 0.02
CA LEU A 249 35.07 12.19 -0.52
C LEU A 249 35.97 13.40 -0.84
N ASP A 250 35.39 14.49 -1.39
CA ASP A 250 36.08 15.77 -1.59
C ASP A 250 36.63 16.33 -0.28
N SER A 251 35.89 16.16 0.84
CA SER A 251 36.38 16.59 2.16
C SER A 251 37.58 15.79 2.69
N LYS A 252 37.86 14.62 2.11
CA LYS A 252 39.01 13.77 2.44
C LYS A 252 40.23 14.04 1.53
N GLN A 253 40.12 14.98 0.61
CA GLN A 253 41.19 15.28 -0.37
C GLN A 253 42.53 15.61 0.31
N SER A 254 42.51 16.39 1.38
CA SER A 254 43.74 16.75 2.10
C SER A 254 44.50 15.54 2.69
N GLU A 255 43.75 14.53 3.18
CA GLU A 255 44.32 13.28 3.69
C GLU A 255 44.96 12.48 2.55
N MET A 256 44.29 12.41 1.41
CA MET A 256 44.77 11.68 0.23
C MET A 256 46.06 12.33 -0.33
N VAL A 257 46.13 13.68 -0.37
CA VAL A 257 47.29 14.44 -0.76
C VAL A 257 48.45 14.17 0.20
N ALA A 258 48.23 14.23 1.52
CA ALA A 258 49.26 13.95 2.51
C ALA A 258 49.85 12.52 2.36
N ARG A 259 49.00 11.51 2.14
CA ARG A 259 49.44 10.12 1.92
C ARG A 259 50.29 10.00 0.66
N ARG A 260 49.97 10.73 -0.41
CA ARG A 260 50.73 10.72 -1.64
C ARG A 260 52.10 11.38 -1.46
N ILE A 261 52.19 12.47 -0.71
CA ILE A 261 53.47 13.08 -0.35
C ILE A 261 54.35 12.09 0.44
N CYS A 262 53.72 11.23 1.25
CA CYS A 262 54.42 10.17 2.00
C CYS A 262 54.75 8.93 1.13
N GLY A 263 54.49 8.95 -0.20
CA GLY A 263 54.92 7.89 -1.12
C GLY A 263 53.83 6.87 -1.48
N ALA A 264 52.55 7.11 -1.13
CA ALA A 264 51.46 6.20 -1.55
C ALA A 264 51.26 6.26 -3.06
N ASP A 265 51.09 5.08 -3.71
CA ASP A 265 50.83 4.99 -5.15
C ASP A 265 49.36 5.35 -5.47
N SER A 266 49.09 5.58 -6.75
CA SER A 266 47.75 5.89 -7.27
C SER A 266 46.73 4.78 -6.97
N ASP A 267 47.20 3.52 -7.01
CA ASP A 267 46.33 2.37 -6.74
C ASP A 267 46.04 2.22 -5.25
N ASP A 268 46.95 2.60 -4.37
CA ASP A 268 46.73 2.62 -2.93
C ASP A 268 45.66 3.67 -2.54
N ILE A 269 45.73 4.83 -3.19
CA ILE A 269 44.70 5.89 -3.00
C ILE A 269 43.34 5.46 -3.51
N ARG A 270 43.26 4.79 -4.67
CA ARG A 270 42.01 4.22 -5.19
C ARG A 270 41.41 3.21 -4.22
N LYS A 271 42.19 2.24 -3.75
CA LYS A 271 41.76 1.24 -2.77
C LYS A 271 41.23 1.91 -1.49
N LEU A 272 41.92 2.96 -1.04
CA LEU A 272 41.51 3.71 0.16
C LEU A 272 40.16 4.42 -0.02
N ILE A 273 39.94 5.06 -1.19
CA ILE A 273 38.64 5.70 -1.53
C ILE A 273 37.52 4.67 -1.52
N PHE A 274 37.75 3.52 -2.17
CA PHE A 274 36.79 2.43 -2.17
C PHE A 274 36.51 1.91 -0.76
N LEU A 275 37.53 1.69 0.03
CA LEU A 275 37.39 1.21 1.40
C LEU A 275 36.55 2.18 2.25
N TYR A 276 36.83 3.48 2.13
CA TYR A 276 36.03 4.50 2.84
C TYR A 276 34.59 4.51 2.39
N ALA A 277 34.32 4.42 1.08
CA ALA A 277 32.97 4.37 0.55
C ALA A 277 32.23 3.12 1.03
N VAL A 278 32.83 1.95 0.95
CA VAL A 278 32.21 0.68 1.39
C VAL A 278 31.94 0.67 2.89
N ILE A 279 32.86 1.16 3.71
CA ILE A 279 32.65 1.23 5.17
C ILE A 279 31.53 2.20 5.51
N ALA A 280 31.51 3.39 4.91
CA ALA A 280 30.47 4.39 5.16
C ALA A 280 29.09 3.86 4.73
N ASP A 281 29.02 3.20 3.58
CA ASP A 281 27.80 2.61 3.04
C ASP A 281 27.32 1.47 3.94
N ALA A 282 28.19 0.50 4.27
CA ALA A 282 27.83 -0.64 5.12
C ALA A 282 27.33 -0.21 6.50
N VAL A 283 28.01 0.75 7.15
CA VAL A 283 27.58 1.26 8.46
C VAL A 283 26.28 2.03 8.34
N GLY A 284 26.14 2.90 7.33
CA GLY A 284 24.92 3.67 7.08
C GLY A 284 23.71 2.78 6.81
N MET A 285 23.89 1.73 5.97
CA MET A 285 22.84 0.75 5.68
C MET A 285 22.44 -0.05 6.92
N THR A 286 23.43 -0.52 7.70
CA THR A 286 23.14 -1.28 8.94
C THR A 286 22.33 -0.42 9.91
N VAL A 287 22.72 0.83 10.13
CA VAL A 287 21.96 1.76 11.00
C VAL A 287 20.58 2.04 10.42
N GLY A 288 20.45 2.22 9.10
CA GLY A 288 19.18 2.43 8.42
C GLY A 288 18.23 1.23 8.56
N PHE A 289 18.73 0.00 8.42
CA PHE A 289 17.94 -1.20 8.68
C PHE A 289 17.48 -1.31 10.13
N LEU A 290 18.35 -1.01 11.09
CA LEU A 290 18.01 -1.01 12.51
C LEU A 290 16.92 0.04 12.80
N LEU A 291 17.05 1.25 12.26
CA LEU A 291 16.03 2.29 12.41
C LEU A 291 14.71 1.88 11.78
N THR A 292 14.72 1.34 10.56
CA THR A 292 13.50 0.83 9.90
C THR A 292 12.84 -0.27 10.73
N PHE A 293 13.64 -1.19 11.28
CA PHE A 293 13.13 -2.25 12.14
C PHE A 293 12.52 -1.69 13.43
N ILE A 294 13.19 -0.75 14.12
CA ILE A 294 12.64 -0.11 15.32
C ILE A 294 11.33 0.61 15.00
N ILE A 295 11.28 1.35 13.88
CA ILE A 295 10.07 2.06 13.44
C ILE A 295 8.94 1.06 13.15
N SER A 296 9.24 -0.09 12.56
CA SER A 296 8.25 -1.14 12.28
C SER A 296 7.67 -1.80 13.53
N LEU A 297 8.34 -1.70 14.67
CA LEU A 297 7.84 -2.18 15.96
C LEU A 297 6.91 -1.20 16.67
N ILE A 298 6.80 0.05 16.20
CA ILE A 298 5.94 1.06 16.81
C ILE A 298 4.50 0.83 16.33
N PRO A 299 3.54 0.42 17.21
CA PRO A 299 2.18 0.07 16.78
C PRO A 299 1.47 1.23 16.07
N GLN A 300 1.68 2.47 16.52
CA GLN A 300 1.08 3.64 15.89
C GLN A 300 1.56 3.82 14.44
N VAL A 301 2.83 3.55 14.15
CA VAL A 301 3.39 3.69 12.80
C VAL A 301 2.84 2.62 11.88
N THR A 302 2.82 1.38 12.32
CA THR A 302 2.23 0.26 11.54
C THR A 302 0.73 0.43 11.37
N PHE A 303 0.06 1.02 12.34
CA PHE A 303 -1.34 1.36 12.28
C PHE A 303 -1.65 2.42 11.19
N TYR A 304 -0.81 3.48 11.06
CA TYR A 304 -1.03 4.55 10.07
C TYR A 304 -0.45 4.24 8.68
N LEU A 305 0.66 3.52 8.60
CA LEU A 305 1.41 3.28 7.36
C LEU A 305 1.23 1.86 6.79
N GLY A 306 0.57 0.98 7.54
CA GLY A 306 0.52 -0.45 7.23
C GLY A 306 1.83 -1.18 7.54
N SER A 307 1.96 -2.41 7.11
CA SER A 307 3.14 -3.23 7.39
C SER A 307 4.38 -2.73 6.64
N ILE A 308 5.43 -2.36 7.36
CA ILE A 308 6.72 -1.99 6.76
C ILE A 308 7.47 -3.27 6.40
N ARG A 309 7.69 -3.50 5.09
CA ARG A 309 8.37 -4.70 4.60
C ARG A 309 9.87 -4.45 4.47
N LEU A 310 10.67 -5.08 5.33
CA LEU A 310 12.13 -4.97 5.32
C LEU A 310 12.77 -5.47 4.01
N SER A 311 12.08 -6.34 3.27
CA SER A 311 12.54 -6.81 1.94
C SER A 311 12.71 -5.67 0.94
N TYR A 312 11.88 -4.62 1.02
CA TYR A 312 12.04 -3.43 0.19
C TYR A 312 13.30 -2.63 0.57
N GLY A 313 13.67 -2.65 1.84
CA GLY A 313 14.93 -2.07 2.31
C GLY A 313 16.14 -2.73 1.67
N LEU A 314 16.13 -4.06 1.48
CA LEU A 314 17.20 -4.77 0.78
C LEU A 314 17.32 -4.31 -0.68
N LEU A 315 16.20 -4.17 -1.38
CA LEU A 315 16.20 -3.66 -2.76
C LEU A 315 16.81 -2.25 -2.83
N ILE A 316 16.36 -1.35 -1.96
CA ILE A 316 16.87 0.03 -1.88
C ILE A 316 18.37 0.04 -1.54
N ALA A 317 18.81 -0.80 -0.59
CA ALA A 317 20.21 -0.91 -0.21
C ALA A 317 21.10 -1.30 -1.41
N VAL A 318 20.68 -2.28 -2.21
CA VAL A 318 21.41 -2.68 -3.43
C VAL A 318 21.53 -1.51 -4.42
N ILE A 319 20.43 -0.77 -4.64
CA ILE A 319 20.44 0.39 -5.56
C ILE A 319 21.35 1.49 -5.03
N LEU A 320 21.26 1.85 -3.75
CA LEU A 320 22.11 2.87 -3.13
C LEU A 320 23.59 2.49 -3.18
N THR A 321 23.92 1.25 -2.83
CA THR A 321 25.29 0.73 -2.91
C THR A 321 25.83 0.82 -4.34
N ALA A 322 25.05 0.47 -5.35
CA ALA A 322 25.46 0.59 -6.75
C ALA A 322 25.77 2.05 -7.14
N VAL A 323 24.90 3.00 -6.77
CA VAL A 323 25.11 4.44 -7.03
C VAL A 323 26.36 4.96 -6.32
N ASN A 324 26.57 4.55 -5.06
CA ASN A 324 27.72 4.96 -4.26
C ASN A 324 29.04 4.39 -4.81
N ILE A 325 29.06 3.14 -5.26
CA ILE A 325 30.22 2.52 -5.91
C ILE A 325 30.58 3.25 -7.20
N VAL A 326 29.58 3.55 -8.05
CA VAL A 326 29.81 4.31 -9.29
C VAL A 326 30.37 5.71 -8.97
N THR A 327 29.86 6.37 -7.95
CA THR A 327 30.34 7.68 -7.51
C THR A 327 31.75 7.61 -6.97
N ALA A 328 32.07 6.62 -6.12
CA ALA A 328 33.41 6.39 -5.60
C ALA A 328 34.40 6.10 -6.73
N TYR A 329 34.01 5.30 -7.72
CA TYR A 329 34.84 5.04 -8.91
C TYR A 329 35.14 6.34 -9.67
N ARG A 330 34.12 7.14 -10.00
CA ARG A 330 34.34 8.42 -10.71
C ARG A 330 35.26 9.36 -9.92
N GLN A 331 35.11 9.46 -8.62
CA GLN A 331 35.96 10.27 -7.78
C GLN A 331 37.40 9.72 -7.73
N SER A 332 37.59 8.41 -7.66
CA SER A 332 38.91 7.79 -7.67
C SER A 332 39.68 8.10 -8.94
N VAL A 333 39.03 8.05 -10.11
CA VAL A 333 39.64 8.43 -11.41
C VAL A 333 39.95 9.94 -11.45
N LYS A 334 39.05 10.80 -10.99
CA LYS A 334 39.24 12.25 -10.92
C LYS A 334 40.47 12.62 -10.08
N TYR A 335 40.62 12.00 -8.91
CA TYR A 335 41.78 12.27 -8.04
C TYR A 335 43.10 11.72 -8.58
N SER A 336 43.08 10.54 -9.19
CA SER A 336 44.28 10.01 -9.82
C SER A 336 44.74 10.86 -11.02
N GLY A 337 43.83 11.39 -11.84
CA GLY A 337 44.14 12.19 -13.02
C GLY A 337 44.56 13.64 -12.71
N LYS A 338 43.90 14.32 -11.76
CA LYS A 338 44.23 15.71 -11.39
C LYS A 338 45.64 15.82 -10.79
N MET A 339 46.07 14.85 -9.97
CA MET A 339 47.38 14.86 -9.36
C MET A 339 48.54 14.66 -10.36
N ILE A 340 48.30 13.88 -11.41
CA ILE A 340 49.32 13.70 -12.47
C ILE A 340 49.61 15.03 -13.19
N ASN A 341 48.55 15.84 -13.40
CA ASN A 341 48.68 17.14 -14.09
C ASN A 341 49.28 18.24 -13.21
N SER A 342 49.12 18.20 -11.87
CA SER A 342 49.77 19.17 -10.97
C SER A 342 51.28 18.92 -10.83
N LEU A 343 51.71 17.64 -10.76
CA LEU A 343 53.12 17.25 -10.71
C LEU A 343 53.86 17.44 -12.06
N ARG A 344 53.12 17.62 -13.17
CA ARG A 344 53.68 17.86 -14.49
C ARG A 344 53.89 19.36 -14.79
N ARG A 345 53.41 20.25 -13.92
CA ARG A 345 53.49 21.71 -14.04
C ARG A 345 54.56 22.33 -13.13
N GLU A 346 55.15 21.55 -12.25
CA GLU A 346 56.38 21.89 -11.51
C GLU A 346 57.60 21.20 -12.17
#